data_83db2d4d31b50f416b3006740ae7a98e
#
_entry.id   83db2d4d31b50f416b3006740ae7a98e
#
_cell.length_a   1.000
_cell.length_b   1.000
_cell.length_c   1.000
_cell.angle_alpha   90.00
_cell.angle_beta   90.00
_cell.angle_gamma   90.00
#
_symmetry.space_group_name_H-M   'P 1'
#
loop_
_entity.id
_entity.type
_entity.pdbx_description
1 polymer ?
#
loop_
_entity_poly.entity_id
_entity_poly.type
_entity_poly.pdbx_seq_one_letter_code
_entity_poly.pdbx_strand_id
1 'polypeptide(L)'
;MRTARRWLPALVMCIGTLAGAGAAPALAATAVTGTSAGETQETADIKDRILQIPGMHFVEEKPYQGYRYLVLTYTQPVDHRHPDRGTFEQRFTLLHKSTDRPTVFYTSGYNVSTTPSRSEPTRIVDGNQVSMEYRFFTPSRPQPADWSTLDIWQAANDQHRLYQALKTVYGKNWLATGGSKGGMTATYYRRFFPHDMNGTVAYVAPNDVHNGDDRPYDRFFATVGDKACRTQLDSVQREALVRRDEIVARYQKWADENGKTFKVVGSADKAYENVVLDLVWSFWQYHLQSDCASVPATKASTDELYKFIDTISGFDGYTDQGLERFTPYYYQAGTELGSPTFKSPHLKGLLRYPGIYAPRNYVSRDIPMKWKPGVMADVDRWVRNDSTQMLFVYGQNDPWGAEPFRLGRNAAARHDFRFVAPGGNHGSNIAQLVADERATATAEVLKWAGVAPAAVQKDERHAKPLAPYDAKLDRQPVEREASLRP
;
A
#
# COMPACT_ATOMS: atom_id res chain seq x y z
N MET A 1 -24.54 4.06 30.91
CA MET A 1 -23.75 3.10 31.70
C MET A 1 -23.53 1.84 30.87
N ARG A 2 -22.42 1.72 30.22
CA ARG A 2 -21.78 0.46 29.78
C ARG A 2 -20.31 0.78 29.50
N THR A 3 -19.48 0.17 30.30
CA THR A 3 -18.04 0.40 30.49
C THR A 3 -17.22 -0.10 29.32
N ALA A 4 -16.34 0.74 28.80
CA ALA A 4 -15.30 0.38 27.88
C ALA A 4 -14.23 -0.46 28.61
N ARG A 5 -13.97 -1.68 28.14
CA ARG A 5 -12.90 -2.56 28.64
C ARG A 5 -11.61 -2.25 27.88
N ARG A 6 -10.69 -1.65 28.58
CA ARG A 6 -9.27 -1.59 28.18
C ARG A 6 -8.66 -2.97 28.40
N TRP A 7 -7.98 -3.49 27.40
CA TRP A 7 -7.13 -4.68 27.50
C TRP A 7 -5.67 -4.25 27.64
N LEU A 8 -5.10 -4.54 28.81
CA LEU A 8 -3.66 -4.57 29.05
C LEU A 8 -3.20 -6.02 28.91
N PRO A 9 -2.03 -6.29 28.35
CA PRO A 9 -1.50 -7.66 28.32
C PRO A 9 -0.87 -8.00 29.68
N ALA A 10 -1.32 -9.10 30.27
CA ALA A 10 -0.71 -9.69 31.45
C ALA A 10 0.48 -10.55 31.04
N LEU A 11 1.61 -10.25 31.65
CA LEU A 11 2.83 -11.02 31.66
C LEU A 11 2.59 -12.25 32.57
N VAL A 12 2.69 -13.46 32.04
CA VAL A 12 2.73 -14.69 32.85
C VAL A 12 4.11 -15.31 32.76
N MET A 13 4.84 -15.22 33.87
CA MET A 13 6.01 -16.02 34.18
C MET A 13 5.54 -17.38 34.68
N CYS A 14 6.00 -18.46 34.09
CA CYS A 14 5.94 -19.78 34.72
C CYS A 14 7.35 -20.31 34.91
N ILE A 15 7.68 -20.50 36.18
CA ILE A 15 8.87 -21.13 36.71
C ILE A 15 8.65 -22.65 36.66
N GLY A 16 9.71 -23.37 36.31
CA GLY A 16 9.71 -24.81 36.13
C GLY A 16 9.72 -25.66 37.39
N THR A 17 9.65 -26.95 37.19
CA THR A 17 10.26 -27.94 38.09
C THR A 17 10.70 -29.19 37.31
N LEU A 18 11.89 -29.62 37.65
CA LEU A 18 12.55 -30.86 37.25
C LEU A 18 11.88 -32.11 37.91
N ALA A 19 11.89 -33.22 37.24
CA ALA A 19 12.59 -34.46 37.67
C ALA A 19 12.01 -35.73 37.02
N GLY A 20 12.87 -36.66 36.68
CA GLY A 20 12.51 -38.06 36.52
C GLY A 20 13.29 -38.81 35.43
N ALA A 21 14.41 -39.35 35.81
CA ALA A 21 15.22 -40.25 35.00
C ALA A 21 14.59 -41.65 34.86
N GLY A 22 14.75 -42.27 33.69
CA GLY A 22 14.48 -43.69 33.48
C GLY A 22 15.28 -44.21 32.29
N ALA A 23 16.21 -45.12 32.55
CA ALA A 23 17.18 -45.64 31.59
C ALA A 23 16.78 -47.02 31.02
N ALA A 24 17.14 -47.19 29.73
CA ALA A 24 17.62 -48.39 29.02
C ALA A 24 16.59 -49.48 28.59
N PRO A 25 16.92 -50.37 27.63
CA PRO A 25 18.16 -50.54 26.90
C PRO A 25 18.06 -50.65 25.35
N ALA A 26 19.20 -50.60 24.74
CA ALA A 26 19.45 -50.71 23.31
C ALA A 26 19.23 -52.14 22.77
N LEU A 27 18.68 -52.24 21.56
CA LEU A 27 18.81 -53.41 20.69
C LEU A 27 19.46 -52.96 19.38
N ALA A 28 20.63 -53.50 19.13
CA ALA A 28 21.35 -53.32 17.88
C ALA A 28 20.67 -54.09 16.74
N ALA A 29 20.42 -53.41 15.63
CA ALA A 29 20.12 -54.08 14.37
C ALA A 29 21.10 -53.59 13.31
N THR A 30 21.73 -54.55 12.70
CA THR A 30 22.80 -54.50 11.72
C THR A 30 22.40 -53.74 10.47
N ALA A 31 23.31 -52.87 10.03
CA ALA A 31 23.23 -52.12 8.77
C ALA A 31 23.36 -53.06 7.57
N VAL A 32 22.42 -52.95 6.63
CA VAL A 32 22.59 -53.39 5.24
C VAL A 32 22.92 -52.18 4.42
N THR A 33 24.15 -52.07 3.96
CA THR A 33 24.62 -51.07 3.00
C THR A 33 24.04 -51.37 1.63
N GLY A 34 23.00 -50.63 1.26
CA GLY A 34 22.55 -50.52 -0.09
C GLY A 34 22.95 -49.15 -0.64
N THR A 35 23.99 -49.09 -1.42
CA THR A 35 24.36 -47.92 -2.22
C THR A 35 23.29 -47.67 -3.29
N SER A 36 22.40 -46.72 -3.09
CA SER A 36 21.64 -46.08 -4.17
C SER A 36 22.32 -44.78 -4.52
N ALA A 37 23.05 -44.77 -5.61
CA ALA A 37 23.46 -43.54 -6.30
C ALA A 37 22.19 -42.87 -6.83
N GLY A 38 21.82 -41.68 -6.28
CA GLY A 38 20.68 -40.91 -6.79
C GLY A 38 19.95 -40.09 -5.74
N GLU A 39 20.53 -39.76 -4.59
CA GLU A 39 19.98 -38.72 -3.71
C GLU A 39 20.57 -37.36 -4.12
N THR A 40 19.78 -36.70 -4.99
CA THR A 40 19.41 -35.27 -4.95
C THR A 40 20.24 -34.44 -3.98
N GLN A 41 21.04 -33.62 -4.57
CA GLN A 41 21.61 -32.42 -4.00
C GLN A 41 20.62 -31.84 -2.98
N GLU A 42 20.88 -32.05 -1.69
CA GLU A 42 20.13 -31.43 -0.60
C GLU A 42 20.11 -29.95 -0.88
N THR A 43 18.94 -29.42 -1.21
CA THR A 43 18.81 -28.01 -1.62
C THR A 43 19.22 -27.17 -0.44
N ALA A 44 20.33 -26.45 -0.56
CA ALA A 44 20.82 -25.53 0.45
C ALA A 44 19.67 -24.67 0.97
N ASP A 45 19.65 -24.43 2.28
CA ASP A 45 18.62 -23.63 2.96
C ASP A 45 18.33 -22.34 2.17
N ILE A 46 17.05 -22.02 1.99
CA ILE A 46 16.64 -20.87 1.16
C ILE A 46 17.28 -19.56 1.63
N LYS A 47 17.44 -19.38 2.95
CA LYS A 47 18.12 -18.22 3.52
C LYS A 47 19.57 -18.17 3.06
N ASP A 48 20.29 -19.30 3.13
CA ASP A 48 21.69 -19.37 2.73
C ASP A 48 21.85 -19.09 1.22
N ARG A 49 20.95 -19.63 0.40
CA ARG A 49 20.93 -19.34 -1.05
C ARG A 49 20.74 -17.85 -1.33
N ILE A 50 19.86 -17.16 -0.59
CA ILE A 50 19.61 -15.73 -0.76
C ILE A 50 20.82 -14.93 -0.29
N LEU A 51 21.42 -15.29 0.84
CA LEU A 51 22.58 -14.57 1.38
C LEU A 51 23.87 -14.77 0.55
N GLN A 52 23.91 -15.73 -0.36
CA GLN A 52 24.97 -15.83 -1.38
C GLN A 52 24.85 -14.77 -2.48
N ILE A 53 23.69 -14.12 -2.62
CA ILE A 53 23.52 -13.03 -3.61
C ILE A 53 24.28 -11.79 -3.10
N PRO A 54 25.21 -11.23 -3.90
CA PRO A 54 25.96 -10.05 -3.49
C PRO A 54 25.04 -8.87 -3.12
N GLY A 55 25.27 -8.27 -1.97
CA GLY A 55 24.49 -7.15 -1.45
C GLY A 55 23.22 -7.54 -0.69
N MET A 56 22.97 -8.82 -0.47
CA MET A 56 21.90 -9.30 0.40
C MET A 56 22.36 -9.42 1.84
N HIS A 57 21.57 -8.89 2.79
CA HIS A 57 21.86 -8.94 4.21
C HIS A 57 20.64 -9.43 4.99
N PHE A 58 20.88 -10.28 5.99
CA PHE A 58 19.86 -10.82 6.87
C PHE A 58 19.61 -9.88 8.05
N VAL A 59 18.33 -9.66 8.37
CA VAL A 59 17.90 -8.87 9.53
C VAL A 59 17.27 -9.80 10.58
N GLU A 60 16.18 -10.47 10.23
CA GLU A 60 15.48 -11.38 11.15
C GLU A 60 14.66 -12.42 10.38
N GLU A 61 14.32 -13.52 11.05
CA GLU A 61 13.37 -14.50 10.56
C GLU A 61 12.24 -14.68 11.58
N LYS A 62 10.99 -14.65 11.10
CA LYS A 62 9.79 -14.87 11.92
C LYS A 62 9.12 -16.17 11.49
N PRO A 63 8.80 -17.06 12.42
CA PRO A 63 8.06 -18.26 12.05
C PRO A 63 6.64 -17.91 11.62
N TYR A 64 6.20 -18.56 10.55
CA TYR A 64 4.80 -18.53 10.14
C TYR A 64 4.39 -19.89 9.58
N GLN A 65 3.21 -20.38 9.97
CA GLN A 65 2.77 -21.73 9.57
C GLN A 65 2.65 -21.83 8.04
N GLY A 66 3.38 -22.78 7.45
CA GLY A 66 3.40 -23.05 6.01
C GLY A 66 4.27 -22.11 5.17
N TYR A 67 5.00 -21.17 5.82
CA TYR A 67 5.94 -20.26 5.18
C TYR A 67 7.18 -20.01 6.04
N ARG A 68 8.25 -19.56 5.40
CA ARG A 68 9.35 -18.87 6.08
C ARG A 68 9.23 -17.37 5.78
N TYR A 69 9.30 -16.56 6.80
CA TYR A 69 9.22 -15.11 6.65
C TYR A 69 10.54 -14.49 7.07
N LEU A 70 11.24 -13.92 6.08
CA LEU A 70 12.55 -13.28 6.27
C LEU A 70 12.42 -11.79 6.10
N VAL A 71 13.05 -11.02 6.97
CA VAL A 71 13.30 -9.59 6.82
C VAL A 71 14.77 -9.44 6.39
N LEU A 72 14.98 -8.73 5.30
CA LEU A 72 16.26 -8.63 4.62
C LEU A 72 16.51 -7.18 4.20
N THR A 73 17.77 -6.83 3.90
CA THR A 73 18.10 -5.64 3.12
C THR A 73 18.86 -6.00 1.85
N TYR A 74 18.79 -5.11 0.88
CA TYR A 74 19.54 -5.22 -0.36
C TYR A 74 20.26 -3.90 -0.66
N THR A 75 21.56 -3.98 -0.94
CA THR A 75 22.37 -2.83 -1.26
C THR A 75 21.99 -2.23 -2.62
N GLN A 76 21.50 -1.02 -2.63
CA GLN A 76 21.04 -0.28 -3.80
C GLN A 76 21.89 0.97 -4.04
N PRO A 77 22.13 1.39 -5.30
CA PRO A 77 22.71 2.69 -5.59
C PRO A 77 21.81 3.84 -5.10
N VAL A 78 22.40 4.86 -4.52
CA VAL A 78 21.68 6.11 -4.21
C VAL A 78 21.11 6.71 -5.49
N ASP A 79 21.87 6.70 -6.56
CA ASP A 79 21.46 7.17 -7.88
C ASP A 79 21.79 6.12 -8.95
N HIS A 80 20.77 5.51 -9.55
CA HIS A 80 20.96 4.52 -10.62
C HIS A 80 21.54 5.11 -11.91
N ARG A 81 21.49 6.45 -12.10
CA ARG A 81 22.15 7.12 -13.23
C ARG A 81 23.64 7.31 -12.99
N HIS A 82 24.05 7.32 -11.71
CA HIS A 82 25.42 7.52 -11.25
C HIS A 82 25.72 6.57 -10.08
N PRO A 83 25.88 5.24 -10.34
CA PRO A 83 26.02 4.23 -9.28
C PRO A 83 27.27 4.40 -8.39
N ASP A 84 28.24 5.18 -8.86
CA ASP A 84 29.47 5.55 -8.15
C ASP A 84 29.25 6.57 -7.01
N ARG A 85 28.06 7.18 -6.91
CA ARG A 85 27.73 8.17 -5.87
C ARG A 85 27.38 7.59 -4.50
N GLY A 86 27.56 6.29 -4.32
CA GLY A 86 27.32 5.59 -3.07
C GLY A 86 26.07 4.70 -3.09
N THR A 87 25.85 4.03 -1.97
CA THR A 87 24.80 3.03 -1.81
C THR A 87 24.01 3.26 -0.54
N PHE A 88 22.83 2.61 -0.44
CA PHE A 88 22.04 2.53 0.77
C PHE A 88 21.45 1.13 0.90
N GLU A 89 21.05 0.78 2.12
CA GLU A 89 20.38 -0.49 2.39
C GLU A 89 18.87 -0.33 2.25
N GLN A 90 18.28 -1.07 1.32
CA GLN A 90 16.85 -1.07 1.11
C GLN A 90 16.21 -2.30 1.72
N ARG A 91 15.30 -2.09 2.67
CA ARG A 91 14.60 -3.17 3.37
C ARG A 91 13.56 -3.82 2.46
N PHE A 92 13.48 -5.13 2.55
CA PHE A 92 12.39 -5.92 1.97
C PHE A 92 12.08 -7.13 2.84
N THR A 93 10.95 -7.75 2.61
CA THR A 93 10.57 -8.99 3.27
C THR A 93 10.30 -10.07 2.23
N LEU A 94 10.55 -11.31 2.61
CA LEU A 94 10.30 -12.48 1.79
C LEU A 94 9.41 -13.45 2.56
N LEU A 95 8.21 -13.67 2.05
CA LEU A 95 7.32 -14.75 2.46
C LEU A 95 7.59 -15.93 1.51
N HIS A 96 8.47 -16.83 1.94
CA HIS A 96 8.89 -18.00 1.14
C HIS A 96 7.97 -19.18 1.38
N LYS A 97 7.46 -19.76 0.30
CA LYS A 97 6.72 -21.02 0.29
C LYS A 97 7.51 -22.15 -0.35
N SER A 98 7.94 -21.95 -1.60
CA SER A 98 8.73 -22.93 -2.38
C SER A 98 9.31 -22.26 -3.62
N THR A 99 10.52 -22.67 -4.03
CA THR A 99 11.11 -22.22 -5.30
C THR A 99 10.38 -22.74 -6.54
N ASP A 100 9.50 -23.74 -6.38
CA ASP A 100 8.65 -24.28 -7.44
C ASP A 100 7.33 -23.53 -7.63
N ARG A 101 7.07 -22.52 -6.77
CA ARG A 101 5.87 -21.69 -6.87
C ARG A 101 6.19 -20.33 -7.51
N PRO A 102 5.20 -19.68 -8.16
CA PRO A 102 5.37 -18.33 -8.66
C PRO A 102 5.66 -17.36 -7.53
N THR A 103 6.24 -16.21 -7.86
CA THR A 103 6.56 -15.15 -6.90
C THR A 103 5.78 -13.88 -7.22
N VAL A 104 5.20 -13.26 -6.21
CA VAL A 104 4.52 -11.98 -6.30
C VAL A 104 5.42 -10.89 -5.71
N PHE A 105 5.75 -9.89 -6.52
CA PHE A 105 6.45 -8.70 -6.10
C PHE A 105 5.42 -7.67 -5.62
N TYR A 106 5.30 -7.51 -4.31
CA TYR A 106 4.40 -6.55 -3.69
C TYR A 106 5.13 -5.26 -3.34
N THR A 107 4.50 -4.13 -3.57
CA THR A 107 4.94 -2.84 -3.06
C THR A 107 3.77 -2.06 -2.48
N SER A 108 3.94 -1.49 -1.29
CA SER A 108 2.99 -0.52 -0.75
C SER A 108 3.18 0.87 -1.36
N GLY A 109 4.35 1.12 -1.94
CA GLY A 109 4.78 2.47 -2.32
C GLY A 109 5.28 3.32 -1.15
N TYR A 110 5.28 2.75 0.06
CA TYR A 110 5.65 3.37 1.34
C TYR A 110 6.59 2.45 2.13
N ASN A 111 6.47 2.44 3.46
CA ASN A 111 7.15 1.49 4.32
C ASN A 111 6.68 0.06 4.07
N VAL A 112 7.53 -0.91 4.36
CA VAL A 112 7.15 -2.32 4.41
C VAL A 112 6.85 -2.74 5.85
N SER A 113 5.72 -3.44 6.04
CA SER A 113 5.44 -4.09 7.34
C SER A 113 6.38 -5.28 7.53
N THR A 114 6.95 -5.41 8.73
CA THR A 114 7.70 -6.60 9.14
C THR A 114 6.82 -7.66 9.81
N THR A 115 5.49 -7.47 9.80
CA THR A 115 4.52 -8.50 10.16
C THR A 115 4.21 -9.34 8.93
N PRO A 116 4.26 -10.69 9.03
CA PRO A 116 3.91 -11.55 7.92
C PRO A 116 2.51 -11.23 7.37
N SER A 117 2.43 -11.00 6.06
CA SER A 117 1.19 -10.76 5.36
C SER A 117 1.27 -11.26 3.92
N ARG A 118 0.12 -11.57 3.34
CA ARG A 118 -0.01 -12.10 1.99
C ARG A 118 -0.98 -11.24 1.19
N SER A 119 -0.55 -10.74 0.03
CA SER A 119 -1.42 -10.01 -0.90
C SER A 119 -2.44 -10.96 -1.55
N GLU A 120 -3.53 -10.39 -2.06
CA GLU A 120 -4.55 -11.19 -2.75
C GLU A 120 -3.99 -11.97 -3.95
N PRO A 121 -3.14 -11.40 -4.84
CA PRO A 121 -2.49 -12.18 -5.90
C PRO A 121 -1.64 -13.32 -5.36
N THR A 122 -0.90 -13.13 -4.25
CA THR A 122 -0.11 -14.21 -3.63
C THR A 122 -1.01 -15.36 -3.17
N ARG A 123 -2.17 -15.06 -2.59
CA ARG A 123 -3.17 -16.07 -2.21
C ARG A 123 -3.76 -16.75 -3.45
N ILE A 124 -4.10 -15.97 -4.48
CA ILE A 124 -4.67 -16.52 -5.72
C ILE A 124 -3.74 -17.56 -6.31
N VAL A 125 -2.45 -17.28 -6.40
CA VAL A 125 -1.47 -18.15 -7.05
C VAL A 125 -0.83 -19.15 -6.09
N ASP A 126 -1.13 -19.08 -4.78
CA ASP A 126 -0.52 -19.86 -3.73
C ASP A 126 1.03 -19.84 -3.80
N GLY A 127 1.58 -18.63 -3.92
CA GLY A 127 2.97 -18.37 -4.26
C GLY A 127 3.83 -17.82 -3.13
N ASN A 128 5.06 -17.45 -3.48
CA ASN A 128 5.94 -16.63 -2.66
C ASN A 128 5.56 -15.16 -2.75
N GLN A 129 6.00 -14.32 -1.79
CA GLN A 129 5.88 -12.87 -1.88
C GLN A 129 7.17 -12.18 -1.48
N VAL A 130 7.63 -11.27 -2.32
CA VAL A 130 8.66 -10.28 -2.00
C VAL A 130 7.95 -8.96 -1.76
N SER A 131 8.10 -8.36 -0.58
CA SER A 131 7.51 -7.05 -0.26
C SER A 131 8.63 -6.04 -0.04
N MET A 132 8.71 -5.02 -0.90
CA MET A 132 9.82 -4.07 -0.91
C MET A 132 9.41 -2.72 -0.35
N GLU A 133 10.24 -2.17 0.55
CA GLU A 133 10.12 -0.80 1.03
C GLU A 133 10.50 0.18 -0.07
N TYR A 134 9.73 1.24 -0.20
CA TYR A 134 10.00 2.26 -1.18
C TYR A 134 11.18 3.15 -0.72
N ARG A 135 12.07 3.53 -1.67
CA ARG A 135 13.21 4.42 -1.35
C ARG A 135 12.75 5.69 -0.64
N PHE A 136 13.58 6.21 0.26
CA PHE A 136 13.34 7.36 1.15
C PHE A 136 12.39 7.13 2.31
N PHE A 137 11.61 6.05 2.34
CA PHE A 137 10.91 5.66 3.56
C PHE A 137 11.89 4.99 4.53
N THR A 138 11.77 5.32 5.82
CA THR A 138 12.71 4.83 6.84
C THR A 138 12.43 3.36 7.17
N PRO A 139 13.46 2.49 7.23
CA PRO A 139 14.90 2.83 7.22
C PRO A 139 15.56 2.93 5.82
N SER A 140 14.86 2.73 4.73
CA SER A 140 15.42 2.69 3.36
C SER A 140 15.66 4.09 2.76
N ARG A 141 16.11 5.04 3.58
CA ARG A 141 16.46 6.40 3.15
C ARG A 141 17.97 6.53 2.98
N PRO A 142 18.48 6.91 1.77
CA PRO A 142 19.89 7.24 1.58
C PRO A 142 20.35 8.32 2.54
N GLN A 143 21.59 8.22 3.01
CA GLN A 143 22.24 9.21 3.88
C GLN A 143 23.60 9.62 3.31
N PRO A 144 23.83 10.90 3.01
CA PRO A 144 22.85 12.01 3.06
C PRO A 144 21.71 11.85 2.06
N ALA A 145 20.54 12.42 2.37
CA ALA A 145 19.35 12.33 1.53
C ALA A 145 19.40 13.34 0.38
N ASP A 146 19.80 12.90 -0.79
CA ASP A 146 19.62 13.68 -2.03
C ASP A 146 18.22 13.46 -2.59
N TRP A 147 17.27 14.32 -2.25
CA TRP A 147 15.88 14.23 -2.66
C TRP A 147 15.68 14.25 -4.18
N SER A 148 16.64 14.75 -4.96
CA SER A 148 16.57 14.73 -6.42
C SER A 148 16.59 13.31 -7.00
N THR A 149 17.06 12.32 -6.21
CA THR A 149 17.06 10.89 -6.55
C THR A 149 15.78 10.15 -6.14
N LEU A 150 14.78 10.85 -5.59
CA LEU A 150 13.47 10.32 -5.35
C LEU A 150 12.57 10.60 -6.54
N ASP A 151 12.52 9.68 -7.49
CA ASP A 151 11.61 9.71 -8.63
C ASP A 151 11.13 8.29 -9.00
N ILE A 152 10.09 8.20 -9.84
CA ILE A 152 9.48 6.90 -10.21
C ILE A 152 10.44 6.02 -11.01
N TRP A 153 11.38 6.61 -11.78
CA TRP A 153 12.37 5.85 -12.52
C TRP A 153 13.42 5.22 -11.61
N GLN A 154 13.90 5.96 -10.61
CA GLN A 154 14.84 5.44 -9.60
C GLN A 154 14.20 4.29 -8.82
N ALA A 155 12.95 4.46 -8.37
CA ALA A 155 12.23 3.41 -7.66
C ALA A 155 11.98 2.16 -8.53
N ALA A 156 11.69 2.34 -9.81
CA ALA A 156 11.55 1.22 -10.74
C ALA A 156 12.87 0.46 -10.93
N ASN A 157 14.00 1.15 -10.94
CA ASN A 157 15.32 0.53 -10.99
C ASN A 157 15.67 -0.24 -9.71
N ASP A 158 15.26 0.26 -8.53
CA ASP A 158 15.39 -0.51 -7.28
C ASP A 158 14.66 -1.85 -7.39
N GLN A 159 13.41 -1.84 -7.88
CA GLN A 159 12.60 -3.04 -8.07
C GLN A 159 13.24 -3.99 -9.09
N HIS A 160 13.70 -3.46 -10.20
CA HIS A 160 14.39 -4.23 -11.24
C HIS A 160 15.62 -4.95 -10.71
N ARG A 161 16.49 -4.25 -9.99
CA ARG A 161 17.71 -4.86 -9.43
C ARG A 161 17.39 -5.95 -8.40
N LEU A 162 16.42 -5.73 -7.52
CA LEU A 162 16.01 -6.74 -6.56
C LEU A 162 15.38 -7.96 -7.26
N TYR A 163 14.53 -7.72 -8.29
CA TYR A 163 13.99 -8.79 -9.13
C TYR A 163 15.09 -9.61 -9.79
N GLN A 164 16.05 -8.95 -10.45
CA GLN A 164 17.16 -9.64 -11.13
C GLN A 164 17.99 -10.51 -10.16
N ALA A 165 18.24 -9.98 -8.96
CA ALA A 165 18.95 -10.69 -7.91
C ALA A 165 18.18 -11.94 -7.46
N LEU A 166 16.91 -11.81 -7.13
CA LEU A 166 16.07 -12.91 -6.63
C LEU A 166 15.61 -13.87 -7.73
N LYS A 167 15.58 -13.46 -9.00
CA LYS A 167 15.23 -14.32 -10.14
C LYS A 167 16.19 -15.50 -10.29
N THR A 168 17.42 -15.37 -9.80
CA THR A 168 18.41 -16.46 -9.77
C THR A 168 18.00 -17.62 -8.85
N VAL A 169 17.15 -17.33 -7.86
CA VAL A 169 16.64 -18.31 -6.88
C VAL A 169 15.21 -18.73 -7.23
N TYR A 170 14.37 -17.78 -7.64
CA TYR A 170 12.95 -18.00 -7.96
C TYR A 170 12.71 -18.00 -9.47
N GLY A 171 12.95 -19.13 -10.13
CA GLY A 171 12.91 -19.27 -11.58
C GLY A 171 11.52 -19.27 -12.22
N LYS A 172 10.43 -19.45 -11.45
CA LYS A 172 9.05 -19.46 -11.96
C LYS A 172 8.55 -18.06 -12.32
N ASN A 173 7.31 -17.95 -12.78
CA ASN A 173 6.71 -16.68 -13.18
C ASN A 173 6.62 -15.70 -12.00
N TRP A 174 6.73 -14.42 -12.36
CA TRP A 174 6.63 -13.30 -11.42
C TRP A 174 5.45 -12.40 -11.77
N LEU A 175 4.73 -11.97 -10.75
CA LEU A 175 3.68 -10.96 -10.86
C LEU A 175 4.06 -9.74 -10.03
N ALA A 176 3.65 -8.54 -10.45
CA ALA A 176 3.74 -7.35 -9.61
C ALA A 176 2.37 -6.99 -9.04
N THR A 177 2.32 -6.44 -7.84
CA THR A 177 1.08 -5.93 -7.25
C THR A 177 1.33 -4.85 -6.20
N GLY A 178 0.30 -4.06 -5.96
CA GLY A 178 0.23 -3.06 -4.90
C GLY A 178 -1.11 -2.35 -4.92
N GLY A 179 -1.43 -1.68 -3.80
CA GLY A 179 -2.63 -0.85 -3.68
C GLY A 179 -2.28 0.64 -3.56
N SER A 180 -3.17 1.54 -4.02
CA SER A 180 -2.97 2.98 -3.92
C SER A 180 -1.63 3.41 -4.58
N LYS A 181 -0.78 4.15 -3.87
CA LYS A 181 0.59 4.44 -4.32
C LYS A 181 1.38 3.18 -4.69
N GLY A 182 1.12 2.04 -4.03
CA GLY A 182 1.71 0.75 -4.40
C GLY A 182 1.22 0.27 -5.78
N GLY A 183 -0.04 0.47 -6.11
CA GLY A 183 -0.60 0.18 -7.43
C GLY A 183 -0.02 1.09 -8.51
N MET A 184 0.16 2.38 -8.20
CA MET A 184 0.90 3.32 -9.05
C MET A 184 2.34 2.83 -9.27
N THR A 185 3.04 2.48 -8.19
CA THR A 185 4.43 2.01 -8.23
C THR A 185 4.58 0.73 -9.07
N ALA A 186 3.69 -0.24 -8.91
CA ALA A 186 3.68 -1.46 -9.73
C ALA A 186 3.45 -1.15 -11.22
N THR A 187 2.60 -0.17 -11.53
CA THR A 187 2.36 0.32 -12.90
C THR A 187 3.60 1.00 -13.48
N TYR A 188 4.27 1.87 -12.69
CA TYR A 188 5.50 2.54 -13.13
C TYR A 188 6.64 1.55 -13.34
N TYR A 189 6.77 0.57 -12.46
CA TYR A 189 7.73 -0.50 -12.63
C TYR A 189 7.50 -1.23 -13.96
N ARG A 190 6.27 -1.63 -14.25
CA ARG A 190 5.90 -2.28 -15.51
C ARG A 190 6.17 -1.39 -16.73
N ARG A 191 5.98 -0.06 -16.60
CA ARG A 191 6.28 0.92 -17.67
C ARG A 191 7.75 0.95 -18.03
N PHE A 192 8.64 0.93 -17.03
CA PHE A 192 10.09 1.02 -17.25
C PHE A 192 10.73 -0.35 -17.55
N PHE A 193 10.19 -1.42 -17.01
CA PHE A 193 10.68 -2.79 -17.16
C PHE A 193 9.56 -3.75 -17.57
N PRO A 194 9.05 -3.63 -18.81
CA PRO A 194 7.84 -4.35 -19.24
C PRO A 194 7.99 -5.87 -19.31
N HIS A 195 9.22 -6.39 -19.31
CA HIS A 195 9.51 -7.82 -19.46
C HIS A 195 9.90 -8.52 -18.15
N ASP A 196 9.98 -7.81 -17.04
CA ASP A 196 10.35 -8.42 -15.76
C ASP A 196 9.22 -9.26 -15.17
N MET A 197 7.99 -8.81 -15.32
CA MET A 197 6.82 -9.45 -14.73
C MET A 197 5.94 -10.10 -15.81
N ASN A 198 5.36 -11.25 -15.49
CA ASN A 198 4.39 -11.94 -16.35
C ASN A 198 2.98 -11.33 -16.28
N GLY A 199 2.72 -10.48 -15.29
CA GLY A 199 1.47 -9.73 -15.13
C GLY A 199 1.57 -8.76 -13.97
N THR A 200 0.71 -7.73 -14.00
CA THR A 200 0.65 -6.71 -12.93
C THR A 200 -0.79 -6.49 -12.49
N VAL A 201 -1.04 -6.56 -11.20
CA VAL A 201 -2.35 -6.28 -10.58
C VAL A 201 -2.24 -5.02 -9.73
N ALA A 202 -2.85 -3.93 -10.20
CA ALA A 202 -2.83 -2.64 -9.52
C ALA A 202 -4.21 -2.35 -8.92
N TYR A 203 -4.27 -2.21 -7.61
CA TYR A 203 -5.49 -1.90 -6.88
C TYR A 203 -5.60 -0.42 -6.57
N VAL A 204 -6.76 0.17 -6.78
CA VAL A 204 -7.14 1.54 -6.41
C VAL A 204 -6.04 2.58 -6.70
N ALA A 205 -5.36 2.41 -7.83
CA ALA A 205 -4.22 3.19 -8.24
C ALA A 205 -4.65 4.52 -8.90
N PRO A 206 -4.39 5.69 -8.30
CA PRO A 206 -4.68 6.98 -8.91
C PRO A 206 -3.83 7.24 -10.16
N ASN A 207 -4.33 8.11 -11.05
CA ASN A 207 -3.60 8.54 -12.24
C ASN A 207 -3.89 10.01 -12.57
N ASP A 208 -3.37 10.92 -11.76
CA ASP A 208 -3.49 12.37 -11.98
C ASP A 208 -2.59 12.80 -13.15
N VAL A 209 -3.12 12.70 -14.37
CA VAL A 209 -2.38 13.00 -15.61
C VAL A 209 -2.16 14.49 -15.78
N HIS A 210 -3.12 15.31 -15.35
CA HIS A 210 -3.15 16.76 -15.51
C HIS A 210 -3.38 17.45 -14.17
N ASN A 211 -2.35 17.56 -13.38
CA ASN A 211 -2.34 18.11 -12.01
C ASN A 211 -2.92 19.54 -11.86
N GLY A 212 -3.76 20.00 -12.64
CA GLY A 212 -4.46 21.28 -12.55
C GLY A 212 -5.87 21.18 -13.08
N ASP A 213 -6.28 19.98 -13.48
CA ASP A 213 -7.64 19.68 -13.94
C ASP A 213 -8.40 18.82 -12.94
N ASP A 214 -8.86 19.42 -11.86
CA ASP A 214 -9.60 18.76 -10.79
C ASP A 214 -11.08 18.45 -11.13
N ARG A 215 -11.54 18.70 -12.35
CA ARG A 215 -12.94 18.46 -12.76
C ARG A 215 -13.41 17.01 -12.55
N PRO A 216 -12.59 15.96 -12.69
CA PRO A 216 -13.01 14.60 -12.35
C PRO A 216 -13.38 14.44 -10.88
N TYR A 217 -12.62 15.03 -9.99
CA TYR A 217 -12.84 15.02 -8.54
C TYR A 217 -14.06 15.87 -8.16
N ASP A 218 -14.22 17.04 -8.76
CA ASP A 218 -15.43 17.87 -8.61
C ASP A 218 -16.70 17.07 -8.94
N ARG A 219 -16.68 16.32 -10.05
CA ARG A 219 -17.82 15.45 -10.45
C ARG A 219 -18.03 14.31 -9.49
N PHE A 220 -16.94 13.66 -9.05
CA PHE A 220 -17.01 12.56 -8.10
C PHE A 220 -17.72 13.00 -6.81
N PHE A 221 -17.24 14.06 -6.14
CA PHE A 221 -17.82 14.53 -4.89
C PHE A 221 -19.24 15.11 -5.05
N ALA A 222 -19.60 15.56 -6.25
CA ALA A 222 -20.98 15.94 -6.54
C ALA A 222 -21.95 14.75 -6.65
N THR A 223 -21.45 13.54 -6.87
CA THR A 223 -22.29 12.37 -7.21
C THR A 223 -22.08 11.12 -6.37
N VAL A 224 -20.98 10.99 -5.62
CA VAL A 224 -20.66 9.80 -4.82
C VAL A 224 -21.74 9.50 -3.77
N GLY A 225 -22.13 8.25 -3.64
CA GLY A 225 -23.14 7.81 -2.69
C GLY A 225 -24.49 8.50 -2.88
N ASP A 226 -25.31 8.58 -1.85
CA ASP A 226 -26.58 9.29 -1.90
C ASP A 226 -26.46 10.78 -1.51
N LYS A 227 -27.43 11.57 -1.93
CA LYS A 227 -27.45 13.03 -1.69
C LYS A 227 -27.57 13.37 -0.21
N ALA A 228 -28.28 12.56 0.58
CA ALA A 228 -28.47 12.83 2.00
C ALA A 228 -27.15 12.73 2.75
N CYS A 229 -26.35 11.68 2.47
CA CYS A 229 -25.03 11.50 3.04
C CYS A 229 -24.07 12.64 2.67
N ARG A 230 -23.99 13.01 1.39
CA ARG A 230 -23.16 14.15 0.96
C ARG A 230 -23.52 15.43 1.69
N THR A 231 -24.82 15.75 1.75
CA THR A 231 -25.30 16.97 2.43
C THR A 231 -24.96 16.95 3.93
N GLN A 232 -25.04 15.77 4.58
CA GLN A 232 -24.72 15.64 5.99
C GLN A 232 -23.21 15.83 6.23
N LEU A 233 -22.36 15.20 5.41
CA LEU A 233 -20.90 15.39 5.46
C LEU A 233 -20.50 16.85 5.22
N ASP A 234 -21.06 17.50 4.21
CA ASP A 234 -20.82 18.92 3.93
C ASP A 234 -21.24 19.81 5.13
N SER A 235 -22.36 19.48 5.77
CA SER A 235 -22.86 20.20 6.94
C SER A 235 -21.95 20.06 8.14
N VAL A 236 -21.42 18.84 8.39
CA VAL A 236 -20.46 18.57 9.47
C VAL A 236 -19.13 19.29 9.19
N GLN A 237 -18.64 19.23 7.96
CA GLN A 237 -17.41 19.93 7.57
C GLN A 237 -17.55 21.45 7.77
N ARG A 238 -18.70 22.01 7.41
CA ARG A 238 -19.01 23.42 7.65
C ARG A 238 -19.05 23.73 9.15
N GLU A 239 -19.75 22.93 9.92
CA GLU A 239 -19.90 23.12 11.39
C GLU A 239 -18.55 23.02 12.10
N ALA A 240 -17.66 22.15 11.66
CA ALA A 240 -16.28 22.05 12.15
C ALA A 240 -15.54 23.39 12.00
N LEU A 241 -15.70 24.10 10.89
CA LEU A 241 -15.07 25.42 10.69
C LEU A 241 -15.80 26.54 11.42
N VAL A 242 -17.11 26.43 11.67
CA VAL A 242 -17.86 27.40 12.50
C VAL A 242 -17.38 27.35 13.97
N ARG A 243 -17.12 26.15 14.48
CA ARG A 243 -16.60 25.95 15.86
C ARG A 243 -15.06 25.91 15.92
N ARG A 244 -14.39 26.43 14.90
CA ARG A 244 -12.93 26.36 14.74
C ARG A 244 -12.17 26.74 16.00
N ASP A 245 -12.48 27.87 16.62
CA ASP A 245 -11.66 28.39 17.71
C ASP A 245 -11.66 27.45 18.93
N GLU A 246 -12.81 26.85 19.25
CA GLU A 246 -12.93 25.84 20.32
C GLU A 246 -12.18 24.56 19.97
N ILE A 247 -12.32 24.06 18.72
CA ILE A 247 -11.72 22.81 18.30
C ILE A 247 -10.20 22.96 18.14
N VAL A 248 -9.72 24.07 17.61
CA VAL A 248 -8.27 24.36 17.49
C VAL A 248 -7.61 24.45 18.87
N ALA A 249 -8.28 25.07 19.86
CA ALA A 249 -7.76 25.12 21.22
C ALA A 249 -7.58 23.71 21.82
N ARG A 250 -8.56 22.81 21.58
CA ARG A 250 -8.46 21.39 21.99
C ARG A 250 -7.37 20.64 21.23
N TYR A 251 -7.25 20.88 19.94
CA TYR A 251 -6.23 20.28 19.10
C TYR A 251 -4.82 20.70 19.50
N GLN A 252 -4.61 21.99 19.78
CA GLN A 252 -3.33 22.50 20.30
C GLN A 252 -3.00 21.85 21.66
N LYS A 253 -3.97 21.81 22.59
CA LYS A 253 -3.78 21.15 23.90
C LYS A 253 -3.40 19.67 23.74
N TRP A 254 -4.13 18.93 22.90
CA TRP A 254 -3.79 17.53 22.59
C TRP A 254 -2.37 17.41 22.01
N ALA A 255 -1.98 18.30 21.12
CA ALA A 255 -0.66 18.30 20.52
C ALA A 255 0.43 18.53 21.58
N ASP A 256 0.25 19.50 22.45
CA ASP A 256 1.17 19.81 23.54
C ASP A 256 1.34 18.62 24.50
N GLU A 257 0.22 17.98 24.89
CA GLU A 257 0.20 16.80 25.78
C GLU A 257 0.86 15.56 25.14
N ASN A 258 0.92 15.49 23.80
CA ASN A 258 1.50 14.36 23.03
C ASN A 258 2.85 14.70 22.36
N GLY A 259 3.46 15.85 22.69
CA GLY A 259 4.74 16.27 22.12
C GLY A 259 4.71 16.51 20.61
N LYS A 260 3.54 16.91 20.07
CA LYS A 260 3.36 17.18 18.65
C LYS A 260 3.61 18.67 18.35
N THR A 261 4.11 18.94 17.14
CA THR A 261 4.41 20.30 16.68
C THR A 261 3.87 20.54 15.26
N PHE A 262 3.83 21.82 14.85
CA PHE A 262 3.24 22.24 13.57
C PHE A 262 4.17 23.15 12.75
N LYS A 263 5.49 22.97 12.86
CA LYS A 263 6.48 23.86 12.21
C LYS A 263 6.38 23.81 10.68
N VAL A 264 6.10 22.64 10.11
CA VAL A 264 5.99 22.43 8.65
C VAL A 264 4.78 23.16 8.09
N VAL A 265 3.60 22.95 8.65
CA VAL A 265 2.35 23.62 8.19
C VAL A 265 2.21 25.03 8.77
N GLY A 266 2.88 25.34 9.86
CA GLY A 266 3.01 26.66 10.47
C GLY A 266 2.16 26.95 11.72
N SER A 267 1.06 26.23 11.96
CA SER A 267 0.25 26.35 13.19
C SER A 267 -0.79 25.24 13.31
N ALA A 268 -1.32 25.02 14.53
CA ALA A 268 -2.44 24.12 14.75
C ALA A 268 -3.70 24.53 13.97
N ASP A 269 -3.97 25.83 13.81
CA ASP A 269 -5.12 26.32 13.02
C ASP A 269 -4.98 25.98 11.53
N LYS A 270 -3.76 26.08 10.96
CA LYS A 270 -3.48 25.63 9.60
C LYS A 270 -3.60 24.11 9.45
N ALA A 271 -3.05 23.35 10.39
CA ALA A 271 -3.19 21.90 10.42
C ALA A 271 -4.66 21.49 10.50
N TYR A 272 -5.43 22.15 11.36
CA TYR A 272 -6.87 21.91 11.49
C TYR A 272 -7.65 22.17 10.20
N GLU A 273 -7.34 23.25 9.47
CA GLU A 273 -8.00 23.51 8.18
C GLU A 273 -7.75 22.36 7.19
N ASN A 274 -6.54 21.78 7.16
CA ASN A 274 -6.26 20.60 6.36
C ASN A 274 -7.08 19.38 6.83
N VAL A 275 -7.14 19.12 8.14
CA VAL A 275 -7.94 18.02 8.72
C VAL A 275 -9.40 18.14 8.30
N VAL A 276 -9.96 19.36 8.31
CA VAL A 276 -11.35 19.58 7.89
C VAL A 276 -11.52 19.45 6.38
N LEU A 277 -10.60 19.96 5.58
CA LEU A 277 -10.63 19.79 4.11
C LEU A 277 -10.58 18.32 3.70
N ASP A 278 -9.87 17.49 4.46
CA ASP A 278 -9.78 16.06 4.21
C ASP A 278 -11.03 15.26 4.57
N LEU A 279 -11.90 15.79 5.43
CA LEU A 279 -12.96 15.01 6.06
C LEU A 279 -13.82 14.22 5.05
N VAL A 280 -14.31 14.89 4.02
CA VAL A 280 -15.19 14.26 3.02
C VAL A 280 -14.42 13.28 2.14
N TRP A 281 -13.18 13.60 1.82
CA TRP A 281 -12.31 12.70 1.07
C TRP A 281 -12.00 11.42 1.88
N SER A 282 -11.52 11.58 3.12
CA SER A 282 -11.18 10.48 4.02
C SER A 282 -12.39 9.59 4.31
N PHE A 283 -13.59 10.19 4.43
CA PHE A 283 -14.81 9.41 4.59
C PHE A 283 -14.99 8.45 3.42
N TRP A 284 -15.05 8.93 2.19
CA TRP A 284 -15.27 8.08 1.02
C TRP A 284 -14.08 7.17 0.69
N GLN A 285 -12.88 7.55 1.10
CA GLN A 285 -11.70 6.71 0.94
C GLN A 285 -11.78 5.45 1.80
N TYR A 286 -12.23 5.55 3.06
CA TYR A 286 -12.12 4.44 4.02
C TYR A 286 -13.45 3.91 4.57
N HIS A 287 -14.53 4.63 4.37
CA HIS A 287 -15.86 4.24 4.86
C HIS A 287 -16.79 3.87 3.69
N LEU A 288 -17.92 3.27 4.03
CA LEU A 288 -18.94 2.86 3.07
C LEU A 288 -20.18 3.76 3.18
N GLN A 289 -21.06 3.68 2.19
CA GLN A 289 -22.37 4.36 2.21
C GLN A 289 -23.17 4.05 3.49
N SER A 290 -23.08 2.84 4.03
CA SER A 290 -23.75 2.45 5.30
C SER A 290 -23.28 3.26 6.50
N ASP A 291 -22.04 3.77 6.47
CA ASP A 291 -21.44 4.50 7.59
C ASP A 291 -21.94 5.94 7.69
N CYS A 292 -22.69 6.41 6.68
CA CYS A 292 -23.35 7.72 6.73
C CYS A 292 -24.28 7.88 7.95
N ALA A 293 -24.81 6.76 8.45
CA ALA A 293 -25.61 6.77 9.67
C ALA A 293 -24.84 7.21 10.94
N SER A 294 -23.50 7.15 10.91
CA SER A 294 -22.63 7.58 12.02
C SER A 294 -22.24 9.05 11.96
N VAL A 295 -22.54 9.74 10.86
CA VAL A 295 -22.21 11.17 10.70
C VAL A 295 -23.05 12.02 11.68
N PRO A 296 -22.44 12.82 12.55
CA PRO A 296 -23.19 13.57 13.56
C PRO A 296 -24.08 14.64 12.93
N ALA A 297 -25.19 14.94 13.58
CA ALA A 297 -26.03 16.08 13.21
C ALA A 297 -25.30 17.41 13.53
N THR A 298 -25.63 18.49 12.82
CA THR A 298 -25.04 19.83 13.03
C THR A 298 -25.24 20.37 14.47
N LYS A 299 -26.30 19.92 15.15
CA LYS A 299 -26.58 20.24 16.58
C LYS A 299 -25.84 19.34 17.57
N ALA A 300 -25.05 18.39 17.12
CA ALA A 300 -24.23 17.55 17.99
C ALA A 300 -23.27 18.42 18.84
N SER A 301 -22.87 17.93 20.00
CA SER A 301 -21.91 18.63 20.85
C SER A 301 -20.55 18.78 20.17
N THR A 302 -19.74 19.75 20.59
CA THR A 302 -18.37 19.88 20.09
C THR A 302 -17.53 18.65 20.40
N ASP A 303 -17.81 17.93 21.48
CA ASP A 303 -17.14 16.66 21.82
C ASP A 303 -17.45 15.55 20.81
N GLU A 304 -18.71 15.42 20.39
CA GLU A 304 -19.09 14.45 19.36
C GLU A 304 -18.48 14.81 18.00
N LEU A 305 -18.52 16.09 17.66
CA LEU A 305 -17.92 16.58 16.40
C LEU A 305 -16.39 16.38 16.40
N TYR A 306 -15.70 16.72 17.47
CA TYR A 306 -14.26 16.51 17.62
C TYR A 306 -13.87 15.04 17.45
N LYS A 307 -14.58 14.14 18.13
CA LYS A 307 -14.35 12.69 18.03
C LYS A 307 -14.61 12.16 16.63
N PHE A 308 -15.65 12.66 15.96
CA PHE A 308 -15.94 12.26 14.58
C PHE A 308 -14.83 12.72 13.64
N ILE A 309 -14.39 13.97 13.72
CA ILE A 309 -13.28 14.51 12.90
C ILE A 309 -12.01 13.69 13.13
N ASP A 310 -11.66 13.40 14.38
CA ASP A 310 -10.50 12.56 14.70
C ASP A 310 -10.64 11.15 14.16
N THR A 311 -11.85 10.59 14.23
CA THR A 311 -12.15 9.27 13.69
C THR A 311 -12.02 9.23 12.16
N ILE A 312 -12.47 10.23 11.44
CA ILE A 312 -12.50 10.26 9.97
C ILE A 312 -11.18 10.76 9.38
N SER A 313 -10.70 11.92 9.81
CA SER A 313 -9.51 12.58 9.25
C SER A 313 -8.25 12.38 10.09
N GLY A 314 -8.39 12.27 11.43
CA GLY A 314 -7.27 12.15 12.36
C GLY A 314 -6.52 13.47 12.57
N PHE A 315 -6.23 13.81 13.83
CA PHE A 315 -5.50 15.03 14.13
C PHE A 315 -3.98 14.88 13.99
N ASP A 316 -3.43 13.65 14.06
CA ASP A 316 -1.98 13.42 13.97
C ASP A 316 -1.42 13.70 12.56
N GLY A 317 -2.21 13.56 11.51
CA GLY A 317 -1.77 13.58 10.12
C GLY A 317 -0.99 14.84 9.70
N TYR A 318 -1.39 16.01 10.18
CA TYR A 318 -0.78 17.30 9.84
C TYR A 318 0.12 17.87 10.93
N THR A 319 0.50 17.08 11.93
CA THR A 319 1.62 17.39 12.84
C THR A 319 2.95 17.16 12.13
N ASP A 320 4.03 17.76 12.62
CA ASP A 320 5.36 17.51 12.07
C ASP A 320 5.72 16.02 12.09
N GLN A 321 5.36 15.31 13.15
CA GLN A 321 5.61 13.87 13.34
C GLN A 321 4.76 12.99 12.41
N GLY A 322 3.52 13.41 12.15
CA GLY A 322 2.65 12.75 11.16
C GLY A 322 3.19 12.92 9.73
N LEU A 323 3.53 14.16 9.37
CA LEU A 323 4.05 14.49 8.05
C LEU A 323 5.41 13.86 7.74
N GLU A 324 6.30 13.74 8.75
CA GLU A 324 7.64 13.18 8.56
C GLU A 324 7.60 11.79 7.91
N ARG A 325 6.65 10.95 8.35
CA ARG A 325 6.47 9.58 7.82
C ARG A 325 6.14 9.58 6.34
N PHE A 326 5.45 10.63 5.86
CA PHE A 326 4.96 10.74 4.49
C PHE A 326 5.66 11.83 3.67
N THR A 327 6.69 12.47 4.21
CA THR A 327 7.49 13.44 3.47
C THR A 327 7.93 12.94 2.08
N PRO A 328 8.39 11.67 1.90
CA PRO A 328 8.75 11.18 0.57
C PRO A 328 7.56 11.12 -0.40
N TYR A 329 6.36 10.79 0.11
CA TYR A 329 5.16 10.81 -0.69
C TYR A 329 4.80 12.24 -1.13
N TYR A 330 4.70 13.19 -0.18
CA TYR A 330 4.36 14.57 -0.51
C TYR A 330 5.40 15.24 -1.41
N TYR A 331 6.67 14.85 -1.26
CA TYR A 331 7.71 15.27 -2.19
C TYR A 331 7.39 14.80 -3.61
N GLN A 332 7.10 13.52 -3.81
CA GLN A 332 6.74 12.99 -5.14
C GLN A 332 5.42 13.57 -5.65
N ALA A 333 4.40 13.73 -4.81
CA ALA A 333 3.14 14.35 -5.19
C ALA A 333 3.37 15.77 -5.74
N GLY A 334 4.24 16.54 -5.10
CA GLY A 334 4.57 17.91 -5.53
C GLY A 334 5.64 18.02 -6.60
N THR A 335 6.25 16.91 -7.04
CA THR A 335 7.30 16.94 -8.07
C THR A 335 6.96 16.16 -9.33
N GLU A 336 6.12 15.10 -9.27
CA GLU A 336 5.85 14.28 -10.46
C GLU A 336 4.48 13.56 -10.47
N LEU A 337 3.88 13.21 -9.31
CA LEU A 337 2.68 12.38 -9.28
C LEU A 337 1.37 13.18 -9.43
N GLY A 338 1.39 14.46 -9.04
CA GLY A 338 0.19 15.25 -8.88
C GLY A 338 -0.43 15.14 -7.49
N SER A 339 -1.34 16.05 -7.21
CA SER A 339 -2.10 16.11 -5.96
C SER A 339 -3.44 16.76 -6.22
N PRO A 340 -4.48 15.98 -6.44
CA PRO A 340 -5.79 16.49 -6.80
C PRO A 340 -6.44 17.28 -5.66
N THR A 341 -7.26 18.24 -6.03
CA THR A 341 -8.14 18.97 -5.14
C THR A 341 -9.59 18.86 -5.60
N PHE A 342 -10.53 19.44 -4.86
CA PHE A 342 -11.92 19.53 -5.29
C PHE A 342 -12.59 20.75 -4.67
N LYS A 343 -13.66 21.22 -5.30
CA LYS A 343 -14.40 22.39 -4.85
C LYS A 343 -15.27 22.07 -3.63
N SER A 344 -15.19 22.92 -2.62
CA SER A 344 -16.00 22.85 -1.42
C SER A 344 -16.82 24.14 -1.25
N PRO A 345 -17.84 24.38 -2.09
CA PRO A 345 -18.58 25.66 -2.10
C PRO A 345 -19.32 25.93 -0.78
N HIS A 346 -19.68 24.88 -0.03
CA HIS A 346 -20.31 24.97 1.29
C HIS A 346 -19.38 25.56 2.35
N LEU A 347 -18.07 25.63 2.10
CA LEU A 347 -17.06 26.22 3.01
C LEU A 347 -16.73 27.68 2.68
N LYS A 348 -17.42 28.29 1.68
CA LYS A 348 -17.18 29.68 1.30
C LYS A 348 -17.30 30.61 2.51
N GLY A 349 -16.27 31.45 2.70
CA GLY A 349 -16.18 32.43 3.80
C GLY A 349 -15.69 31.87 5.13
N LEU A 350 -15.41 30.56 5.24
CA LEU A 350 -14.91 29.92 6.45
C LEU A 350 -13.42 29.54 6.35
N LEU A 351 -12.90 29.38 5.15
CA LEU A 351 -11.48 29.06 4.91
C LEU A 351 -10.62 30.29 5.16
N ARG A 352 -9.52 30.14 5.90
CA ARG A 352 -8.56 31.19 6.27
C ARG A 352 -7.27 31.13 5.46
N TYR A 353 -6.93 29.96 4.90
CA TYR A 353 -5.62 29.69 4.30
C TYR A 353 -5.71 29.19 2.86
N PRO A 354 -5.98 30.06 1.88
CA PRO A 354 -6.03 29.64 0.46
C PRO A 354 -4.75 28.92 0.03
N GLY A 355 -4.90 27.79 -0.65
CA GLY A 355 -3.77 26.98 -1.13
C GLY A 355 -3.01 26.20 -0.06
N ILE A 356 -3.55 26.11 1.16
CA ILE A 356 -2.95 25.30 2.25
C ILE A 356 -2.80 23.84 1.83
N TYR A 357 -3.64 23.36 0.95
CA TYR A 357 -3.80 21.98 0.53
C TYR A 357 -2.82 21.53 -0.58
N ALA A 358 -1.73 22.24 -0.79
CA ALA A 358 -0.70 21.88 -1.75
C ALA A 358 0.42 21.05 -1.10
N PRO A 359 0.97 20.00 -1.77
CA PRO A 359 2.03 19.14 -1.23
C PRO A 359 3.24 19.91 -0.72
N ARG A 360 3.56 21.07 -1.31
CA ARG A 360 4.65 21.95 -0.84
C ARG A 360 4.50 22.36 0.62
N ASN A 361 3.27 22.42 1.14
CA ASN A 361 3.01 22.80 2.53
C ASN A 361 3.24 21.66 3.54
N TYR A 362 3.47 20.44 3.05
CA TYR A 362 3.66 19.23 3.85
C TYR A 362 5.12 18.74 3.83
N VAL A 363 6.00 19.45 3.13
CA VAL A 363 7.43 19.13 3.04
C VAL A 363 8.23 20.32 3.57
N SER A 364 9.25 20.05 4.39
CA SER A 364 10.14 21.09 4.93
C SER A 364 10.70 22.01 3.84
N ARG A 365 10.85 23.31 4.14
CA ARG A 365 11.24 24.33 3.15
C ARG A 365 12.70 24.20 2.69
N ASP A 366 13.53 23.52 3.44
CA ASP A 366 14.92 23.19 3.10
C ASP A 366 15.05 22.08 2.05
N ILE A 367 13.98 21.34 1.78
CA ILE A 367 13.93 20.34 0.72
C ILE A 367 13.42 21.00 -0.58
N PRO A 368 14.28 21.16 -1.61
CA PRO A 368 13.86 21.76 -2.88
C PRO A 368 12.88 20.88 -3.61
N MET A 369 11.78 21.45 -4.11
CA MET A 369 10.80 20.76 -4.94
C MET A 369 10.63 21.46 -6.27
N LYS A 370 10.76 20.72 -7.37
CA LYS A 370 10.57 21.22 -8.72
C LYS A 370 9.63 20.29 -9.49
N TRP A 371 8.52 20.79 -9.95
CA TRP A 371 7.58 20.03 -10.78
C TRP A 371 8.22 19.56 -12.09
N LYS A 372 8.01 18.27 -12.40
CA LYS A 372 8.47 17.59 -13.62
C LYS A 372 7.25 17.32 -14.51
N PRO A 373 6.90 18.19 -15.45
CA PRO A 373 5.72 18.00 -16.29
C PRO A 373 5.89 16.77 -17.21
N GLY A 374 4.76 16.14 -17.55
CA GLY A 374 4.72 15.07 -18.55
C GLY A 374 5.03 13.66 -18.04
N VAL A 375 5.49 13.50 -16.78
CA VAL A 375 5.81 12.17 -16.23
C VAL A 375 4.56 11.28 -16.20
N MET A 376 3.46 11.77 -15.63
CA MET A 376 2.21 10.99 -15.59
C MET A 376 1.58 10.83 -16.97
N ALA A 377 1.67 11.82 -17.85
CA ALA A 377 1.19 11.72 -19.22
C ALA A 377 1.95 10.65 -20.03
N ASP A 378 3.24 10.45 -19.77
CA ASP A 378 4.03 9.37 -20.39
C ASP A 378 3.53 8.00 -19.92
N VAL A 379 3.32 7.81 -18.62
CA VAL A 379 2.80 6.53 -18.08
C VAL A 379 1.39 6.25 -18.61
N ASP A 380 0.48 7.25 -18.57
CA ASP A 380 -0.89 7.11 -19.07
C ASP A 380 -0.91 6.72 -20.56
N ARG A 381 -0.10 7.38 -21.38
CA ARG A 381 0.02 7.04 -22.79
C ARG A 381 0.50 5.60 -22.99
N TRP A 382 1.50 5.16 -22.23
CA TRP A 382 2.01 3.81 -22.31
C TRP A 382 0.96 2.78 -21.89
N VAL A 383 0.22 3.01 -20.79
CA VAL A 383 -0.87 2.12 -20.37
C VAL A 383 -1.92 1.99 -21.45
N ARG A 384 -2.29 3.08 -22.12
CA ARG A 384 -3.31 3.06 -23.18
C ARG A 384 -2.86 2.30 -24.44
N ASN A 385 -1.60 2.38 -24.78
CA ASN A 385 -1.16 1.94 -26.12
C ASN A 385 -0.30 0.68 -26.11
N ASP A 386 0.54 0.50 -25.09
CA ASP A 386 1.67 -0.42 -25.13
C ASP A 386 1.68 -1.44 -23.99
N SER A 387 0.92 -1.22 -22.91
CA SER A 387 0.86 -2.15 -21.76
C SER A 387 0.30 -3.51 -22.18
N THR A 388 0.71 -4.54 -21.48
CA THR A 388 0.20 -5.91 -21.63
C THR A 388 0.06 -6.56 -20.27
N GLN A 389 -0.96 -7.41 -20.09
CA GLN A 389 -1.14 -8.20 -18.87
C GLN A 389 -1.23 -7.32 -17.61
N MET A 390 -2.04 -6.26 -17.72
CA MET A 390 -2.35 -5.33 -16.62
C MET A 390 -3.78 -5.54 -16.16
N LEU A 391 -3.97 -5.64 -14.86
CA LEU A 391 -5.29 -5.67 -14.22
C LEU A 391 -5.40 -4.52 -13.24
N PHE A 392 -6.35 -3.62 -13.47
CA PHE A 392 -6.68 -2.53 -12.57
C PHE A 392 -8.01 -2.82 -11.87
N VAL A 393 -8.03 -2.71 -10.55
CA VAL A 393 -9.24 -2.87 -9.73
C VAL A 393 -9.49 -1.60 -8.94
N TYR A 394 -10.70 -1.04 -9.04
CA TYR A 394 -11.08 0.21 -8.35
C TYR A 394 -12.33 0.00 -7.49
N GLY A 395 -12.55 0.87 -6.52
CA GLY A 395 -13.80 1.01 -5.80
C GLY A 395 -14.71 2.06 -6.44
N GLN A 396 -16.01 1.79 -6.54
CA GLN A 396 -16.97 2.74 -7.13
C GLN A 396 -17.04 4.07 -6.36
N ASN A 397 -16.91 4.01 -5.04
CA ASN A 397 -17.01 5.16 -4.14
C ASN A 397 -15.64 5.66 -3.67
N ASP A 398 -14.55 5.18 -4.27
CA ASP A 398 -13.19 5.63 -3.97
C ASP A 398 -12.88 6.95 -4.68
N PRO A 399 -12.58 8.05 -3.96
CA PRO A 399 -12.24 9.33 -4.59
C PRO A 399 -10.98 9.23 -5.46
N TRP A 400 -10.02 8.38 -5.13
CA TRP A 400 -8.82 8.16 -5.93
C TRP A 400 -9.11 7.51 -7.28
N GLY A 401 -10.26 6.81 -7.40
CA GLY A 401 -10.78 6.27 -8.65
C GLY A 401 -11.43 7.31 -9.57
N ALA A 402 -11.55 8.57 -9.18
CA ALA A 402 -12.08 9.64 -10.03
C ALA A 402 -11.22 9.86 -11.29
N GLU A 403 -9.92 9.70 -11.17
CA GLU A 403 -8.98 9.61 -12.30
C GLU A 403 -8.24 8.27 -12.28
N PRO A 404 -8.83 7.23 -12.88
CA PRO A 404 -8.21 5.92 -12.96
C PRO A 404 -7.26 5.82 -14.15
N PHE A 405 -6.36 4.85 -14.14
CA PHE A 405 -5.70 4.40 -15.37
C PHE A 405 -6.75 3.96 -16.40
N ARG A 406 -6.71 4.54 -17.58
CA ARG A 406 -7.66 4.26 -18.67
C ARG A 406 -6.99 3.39 -19.71
N LEU A 407 -7.70 2.32 -20.10
CA LEU A 407 -7.22 1.41 -21.12
C LEU A 407 -7.52 1.94 -22.54
N GLY A 408 -6.65 1.61 -23.49
CA GLY A 408 -6.86 1.94 -24.89
C GLY A 408 -7.77 0.96 -25.62
N ARG A 409 -8.01 1.19 -26.92
CA ARG A 409 -8.98 0.42 -27.73
C ARG A 409 -8.66 -1.07 -27.82
N ASN A 410 -7.38 -1.45 -27.82
CA ASN A 410 -6.93 -2.83 -28.00
C ASN A 410 -6.60 -3.53 -26.66
N ALA A 411 -7.11 -3.05 -25.55
CA ALA A 411 -6.80 -3.57 -24.22
C ALA A 411 -7.06 -5.08 -24.09
N ALA A 412 -8.21 -5.55 -24.53
CA ALA A 412 -8.56 -6.98 -24.47
C ALA A 412 -7.55 -7.88 -25.19
N ALA A 413 -7.07 -7.47 -26.37
CA ALA A 413 -6.06 -8.22 -27.13
C ALA A 413 -4.67 -8.23 -26.44
N ARG A 414 -4.43 -7.27 -25.54
CA ARG A 414 -3.22 -7.18 -24.72
C ARG A 414 -3.37 -7.83 -23.35
N HIS A 415 -4.54 -8.40 -23.06
CA HIS A 415 -4.90 -8.90 -21.73
C HIS A 415 -4.83 -7.83 -20.65
N ASP A 416 -5.26 -6.61 -20.98
CA ASP A 416 -5.39 -5.50 -20.05
C ASP A 416 -6.86 -5.36 -19.61
N PHE A 417 -7.10 -5.33 -18.31
CA PHE A 417 -8.44 -5.28 -17.74
C PHE A 417 -8.56 -4.14 -16.73
N ARG A 418 -9.77 -3.58 -16.61
CA ARG A 418 -10.12 -2.63 -15.55
C ARG A 418 -11.51 -2.95 -15.06
N PHE A 419 -11.62 -3.27 -13.77
CA PHE A 419 -12.87 -3.61 -13.10
C PHE A 419 -13.13 -2.66 -11.93
N VAL A 420 -14.41 -2.53 -11.56
CA VAL A 420 -14.85 -1.63 -10.49
C VAL A 420 -15.75 -2.39 -9.52
N ALA A 421 -15.34 -2.48 -8.26
CA ALA A 421 -16.14 -3.09 -7.20
C ALA A 421 -17.35 -2.20 -6.85
N PRO A 422 -18.60 -2.70 -7.00
CA PRO A 422 -19.79 -1.90 -6.72
C PRO A 422 -19.86 -1.46 -5.26
N GLY A 423 -20.10 -0.15 -5.02
CA GLY A 423 -20.15 0.44 -3.68
C GLY A 423 -18.84 0.40 -2.91
N GLY A 424 -17.76 -0.11 -3.50
CA GLY A 424 -16.45 -0.26 -2.87
C GLY A 424 -15.72 1.07 -2.67
N ASN A 425 -14.86 1.12 -1.67
CA ASN A 425 -13.98 2.24 -1.33
C ASN A 425 -12.52 1.96 -1.72
N HIS A 426 -11.56 2.68 -1.13
CA HIS A 426 -10.13 2.52 -1.40
C HIS A 426 -9.54 1.16 -0.96
N GLY A 427 -10.30 0.32 -0.26
CA GLY A 427 -9.96 -1.06 0.09
C GLY A 427 -10.41 -2.10 -0.94
N SER A 428 -10.91 -1.69 -2.09
CA SER A 428 -11.49 -2.60 -3.09
C SER A 428 -10.46 -3.55 -3.72
N ASN A 429 -10.87 -4.79 -3.92
CA ASN A 429 -10.03 -5.87 -4.44
C ASN A 429 -10.82 -6.83 -5.35
N ILE A 430 -10.15 -7.86 -5.90
CA ILE A 430 -10.76 -8.84 -6.81
C ILE A 430 -11.94 -9.57 -6.14
N ALA A 431 -11.83 -9.92 -4.85
CA ALA A 431 -12.89 -10.64 -4.15
C ALA A 431 -14.22 -9.86 -4.06
N GLN A 432 -14.18 -8.54 -4.17
CA GLN A 432 -15.35 -7.64 -4.10
C GLN A 432 -15.98 -7.34 -5.47
N LEU A 433 -15.38 -7.79 -6.56
CA LEU A 433 -15.93 -7.65 -7.91
C LEU A 433 -17.21 -8.50 -8.08
N VAL A 434 -18.05 -8.14 -9.04
CA VAL A 434 -19.16 -8.99 -9.46
C VAL A 434 -18.64 -10.34 -9.96
N ALA A 435 -19.49 -11.38 -9.90
CA ALA A 435 -19.05 -12.77 -10.05
C ALA A 435 -18.24 -13.04 -11.32
N ASP A 436 -18.68 -12.54 -12.47
CA ASP A 436 -18.02 -12.79 -13.76
C ASP A 436 -16.70 -12.05 -13.88
N GLU A 437 -16.62 -10.78 -13.42
CA GLU A 437 -15.38 -10.01 -13.41
C GLU A 437 -14.37 -10.60 -12.42
N ARG A 438 -14.82 -11.05 -11.25
CA ARG A 438 -13.98 -11.74 -10.26
C ARG A 438 -13.39 -13.03 -10.81
N ALA A 439 -14.22 -13.83 -11.51
CA ALA A 439 -13.76 -15.07 -12.13
C ALA A 439 -12.72 -14.78 -13.23
N THR A 440 -13.00 -13.83 -14.12
CA THR A 440 -12.08 -13.39 -15.16
C THR A 440 -10.76 -12.88 -14.58
N ALA A 441 -10.81 -11.98 -13.61
CA ALA A 441 -9.62 -11.44 -12.95
C ALA A 441 -8.78 -12.55 -12.31
N THR A 442 -9.42 -13.49 -11.60
CA THR A 442 -8.74 -14.63 -10.98
C THR A 442 -8.10 -15.54 -12.02
N ALA A 443 -8.81 -15.83 -13.13
CA ALA A 443 -8.31 -16.67 -14.21
C ALA A 443 -7.06 -16.06 -14.86
N GLU A 444 -7.08 -14.77 -15.16
CA GLU A 444 -5.93 -14.09 -15.78
C GLU A 444 -4.72 -14.09 -14.83
N VAL A 445 -4.90 -13.81 -13.55
CA VAL A 445 -3.81 -13.87 -12.55
C VAL A 445 -3.19 -15.28 -12.48
N LEU A 446 -4.01 -16.35 -12.50
CA LEU A 446 -3.54 -17.72 -12.52
C LEU A 446 -2.79 -18.07 -13.82
N LYS A 447 -3.27 -17.59 -14.97
CA LYS A 447 -2.61 -17.77 -16.26
C LYS A 447 -1.25 -17.09 -16.29
N TRP A 448 -1.19 -15.81 -15.88
CA TRP A 448 0.08 -15.06 -15.86
C TRP A 448 1.11 -15.69 -14.92
N ALA A 449 0.65 -16.23 -13.81
CA ALA A 449 1.51 -16.96 -12.87
C ALA A 449 1.97 -18.34 -13.38
N GLY A 450 1.41 -18.84 -14.48
CA GLY A 450 1.73 -20.17 -15.01
C GLY A 450 1.21 -21.33 -14.16
N VAL A 451 0.16 -21.11 -13.37
CA VAL A 451 -0.40 -22.13 -12.44
C VAL A 451 -1.90 -22.37 -12.63
N ALA A 452 -2.45 -21.96 -13.77
CA ALA A 452 -3.86 -22.16 -14.07
C ALA A 452 -4.24 -23.66 -14.08
N PRO A 453 -5.18 -24.11 -13.23
CA PRO A 453 -5.70 -25.47 -13.29
C PRO A 453 -6.35 -25.78 -14.65
N ALA A 454 -6.38 -27.03 -15.06
CA ALA A 454 -6.96 -27.45 -16.35
C ALA A 454 -8.43 -27.04 -16.51
N ALA A 455 -9.20 -27.02 -15.40
CA ALA A 455 -10.59 -26.53 -15.39
C ALA A 455 -10.68 -25.04 -15.75
N VAL A 456 -9.77 -24.20 -15.22
CA VAL A 456 -9.71 -22.77 -15.51
C VAL A 456 -9.27 -22.51 -16.96
N GLN A 457 -8.37 -23.34 -17.50
CA GLN A 457 -7.96 -23.22 -18.91
C GLN A 457 -9.12 -23.48 -19.90
N LYS A 458 -10.13 -24.28 -19.50
CA LYS A 458 -11.31 -24.60 -20.30
C LYS A 458 -12.47 -23.63 -20.07
N ASP A 459 -12.67 -23.20 -18.82
CA ASP A 459 -13.77 -22.32 -18.41
C ASP A 459 -13.35 -21.40 -17.27
N GLU A 460 -13.13 -20.13 -17.57
CA GLU A 460 -12.70 -19.10 -16.60
C GLU A 460 -13.68 -18.88 -15.45
N ARG A 461 -14.99 -19.20 -15.65
CA ARG A 461 -16.01 -19.07 -14.60
C ARG A 461 -15.75 -19.95 -13.38
N HIS A 462 -14.88 -20.94 -13.50
CA HIS A 462 -14.46 -21.83 -12.41
C HIS A 462 -13.18 -21.37 -11.71
N ALA A 463 -12.63 -20.19 -12.07
CA ALA A 463 -11.41 -19.68 -11.46
C ALA A 463 -11.61 -19.32 -9.98
N LYS A 464 -10.77 -19.89 -9.12
CA LYS A 464 -10.74 -19.65 -7.68
C LYS A 464 -9.30 -19.52 -7.20
N PRO A 465 -9.06 -18.77 -6.12
CA PRO A 465 -7.76 -18.78 -5.47
C PRO A 465 -7.30 -20.19 -5.11
N LEU A 466 -6.01 -20.48 -5.33
CA LEU A 466 -5.43 -21.79 -5.03
C LEU A 466 -5.19 -22.00 -3.53
N ALA A 467 -4.94 -20.91 -2.77
CA ALA A 467 -4.83 -20.99 -1.33
C ALA A 467 -6.15 -20.56 -0.64
N PRO A 468 -6.52 -21.22 0.49
CA PRO A 468 -7.64 -20.77 1.30
C PRO A 468 -7.34 -19.39 1.91
N TYR A 469 -8.40 -18.68 2.28
CA TYR A 469 -8.30 -17.43 3.03
C TYR A 469 -7.84 -17.70 4.46
N ASP A 470 -6.85 -16.93 4.92
CA ASP A 470 -6.35 -16.95 6.30
C ASP A 470 -6.43 -15.51 6.86
N ALA A 471 -7.34 -15.28 7.81
CA ALA A 471 -7.59 -13.96 8.37
C ALA A 471 -6.37 -13.33 9.07
N LYS A 472 -5.36 -14.12 9.45
CA LYS A 472 -4.13 -13.61 10.06
C LYS A 472 -3.08 -13.20 9.02
N LEU A 473 -3.07 -13.86 7.86
CA LEU A 473 -2.10 -13.65 6.79
C LEU A 473 -2.64 -12.74 5.68
N ASP A 474 -3.91 -12.90 5.31
CA ASP A 474 -4.58 -12.16 4.24
C ASP A 474 -5.20 -10.86 4.74
N ARG A 475 -4.56 -10.23 5.72
CA ARG A 475 -4.99 -8.91 6.19
C ARG A 475 -4.96 -7.95 5.02
N GLN A 476 -6.07 -7.25 4.82
CA GLN A 476 -6.11 -6.14 3.88
C GLN A 476 -5.13 -5.07 4.36
N PRO A 477 -4.29 -4.50 3.49
CA PRO A 477 -3.42 -3.38 3.86
C PRO A 477 -4.18 -2.11 4.29
N VAL A 478 -5.48 -2.10 4.18
CA VAL A 478 -6.39 -1.03 4.61
C VAL A 478 -6.79 -1.20 6.08
N GLU A 479 -5.88 -1.66 6.94
CA GLU A 479 -5.90 -1.14 8.29
C GLU A 479 -5.34 0.27 8.16
N ARG A 480 -6.27 1.20 8.19
CA ARG A 480 -6.14 2.61 8.36
C ARG A 480 -4.81 2.97 9.04
N GLU A 481 -3.76 3.21 8.28
CA GLU A 481 -2.82 4.23 8.70
C GLU A 481 -3.62 5.52 8.59
N ALA A 482 -4.00 6.04 9.77
CA ALA A 482 -4.93 7.13 9.91
C ALA A 482 -4.75 8.17 8.82
N SER A 483 -5.81 8.36 8.01
CA SER A 483 -6.12 9.57 7.27
C SER A 483 -4.91 10.36 6.79
N LEU A 484 -4.07 9.75 6.00
CA LEU A 484 -3.16 10.53 5.21
C LEU A 484 -3.64 10.34 3.79
N ARG A 485 -4.10 11.43 3.19
CA ARG A 485 -4.12 11.44 1.76
C ARG A 485 -2.75 10.98 1.33
N PRO A 486 -2.68 9.89 0.56
CA PRO A 486 -1.45 9.62 -0.11
C PRO A 486 -1.11 10.81 -0.99
#